data_9f9706429a0f930602fdea5fc42a42ba
#
_entry.id   9f9706429a0f930602fdea5fc42a42ba
#
_cell.length_a   1.000
_cell.length_b   1.000
_cell.length_c   1.000
_cell.angle_alpha   90.00
_cell.angle_beta   90.00
_cell.angle_gamma   90.00
#
_symmetry.space_group_name_H-M   'P 1'
#
loop_
_entity.id
_entity.type
_entity.pdbx_description
1 polymer ?
#
loop_
_entity_poly.entity_id
_entity_poly.type
_entity_poly.pdbx_seq_one_letter_code
_entity_poly.pdbx_strand_id
1 'polypeptide(L)'
;MLKARFGGMKPRFAGVVSDNCPRNDAVVAPPKKSPSETVRREGADEVTVIEDFHRIKRLPPYVFAEVNALKAAARAGGADIIDLGMGNPDMQTPQHIVDKLVETVSKPRVHRYSASKGIPGLRRAQAAYYARRFGVKLNPETQIVATLGSKEGFANMAQAITAPGDVILTPNPTYPIHEFGFLISGASVRHLPTSNGDEFLAAVSRACRHTVPKPIAMVLNFPSNPTAMTATRDFYAEAVQLAKQEGLIILSDLAYAEIYFDGEPPPSVLEVPGAMDLAVEVTSLSKTYSMPGWRIGFAVGNERLIA
;
A
#
# COMPACT_ATOMS: atom_id res chain seq x y z
N MET A 1 -26.40 20.87 36.27
CA MET A 1 -25.84 22.22 36.25
C MET A 1 -24.33 22.11 36.44
N LEU A 2 -23.56 22.26 35.35
CA LEU A 2 -22.27 22.94 35.30
C LEU A 2 -21.82 22.93 33.82
N LYS A 3 -22.02 24.07 33.16
CA LYS A 3 -21.45 24.36 31.83
C LYS A 3 -20.01 24.83 32.08
N ALA A 4 -19.03 24.07 31.60
CA ALA A 4 -17.66 24.56 31.45
C ALA A 4 -17.45 25.03 30.02
N ARG A 5 -17.19 26.32 29.88
CA ARG A 5 -16.82 27.04 28.66
C ARG A 5 -15.39 26.61 28.24
N PHE A 6 -15.19 26.10 27.04
CA PHE A 6 -13.89 26.17 26.41
C PHE A 6 -13.90 27.27 25.37
N GLY A 7 -13.14 28.33 25.69
CA GLY A 7 -12.91 29.48 24.84
C GLY A 7 -12.04 29.09 23.64
N GLY A 8 -12.41 29.58 22.47
CA GLY A 8 -11.68 29.39 21.23
C GLY A 8 -10.29 30.00 21.28
N MET A 9 -9.29 29.16 21.02
CA MET A 9 -7.93 29.58 20.76
C MET A 9 -7.68 29.44 19.27
N LYS A 10 -7.82 30.54 18.54
CA LYS A 10 -7.36 30.65 17.15
C LYS A 10 -5.83 30.70 17.16
N PRO A 11 -5.12 29.86 16.40
CA PRO A 11 -3.69 30.07 16.24
C PRO A 11 -3.44 31.31 15.38
N ARG A 12 -2.84 32.31 16.00
CA ARG A 12 -2.26 33.48 15.32
C ARG A 12 -0.92 33.03 14.72
N PHE A 13 -0.89 32.66 13.44
CA PHE A 13 0.33 32.78 12.64
C PHE A 13 0.34 34.20 12.05
N ALA A 14 1.00 35.12 12.72
CA ALA A 14 1.32 36.44 12.20
C ALA A 14 2.80 36.42 11.78
N GLY A 15 3.04 36.52 10.50
CA GLY A 15 4.03 37.21 9.76
C GLY A 15 5.45 37.34 10.30
N VAL A 16 6.39 36.67 9.68
CA VAL A 16 7.62 37.30 9.18
C VAL A 16 7.88 36.71 7.80
N VAL A 17 7.33 37.30 6.77
CA VAL A 17 7.82 37.16 5.41
C VAL A 17 8.80 38.30 5.24
N SER A 18 10.09 38.02 5.30
CA SER A 18 11.11 38.98 4.87
C SER A 18 11.11 39.03 3.34
N ASP A 19 10.83 40.20 2.78
CA ASP A 19 10.81 40.51 1.35
C ASP A 19 12.21 40.51 0.69
N ASN A 20 13.08 39.56 1.01
CA ASN A 20 14.40 39.45 0.42
C ASN A 20 14.75 38.01 0.04
N CYS A 21 13.87 37.39 -0.78
CA CYS A 21 14.26 36.19 -1.52
C CYS A 21 14.45 36.63 -2.99
N PRO A 22 15.66 36.52 -3.55
CA PRO A 22 15.83 36.79 -4.98
C PRO A 22 14.96 35.78 -5.75
N ARG A 23 14.03 36.27 -6.54
CA ARG A 23 13.26 35.44 -7.48
C ARG A 23 14.23 34.89 -8.51
N ASN A 24 14.65 33.65 -8.29
CA ASN A 24 15.36 32.90 -9.31
C ASN A 24 14.29 32.29 -10.23
N ASP A 25 13.91 33.04 -11.26
CA ASP A 25 12.96 32.62 -12.30
C ASP A 25 13.59 31.58 -13.27
N ALA A 26 14.57 30.84 -12.82
CA ALA A 26 15.02 29.65 -13.53
C ALA A 26 14.03 28.53 -13.31
N VAL A 27 12.93 28.54 -14.07
CA VAL A 27 12.13 27.35 -14.33
C VAL A 27 13.08 26.32 -14.93
N VAL A 28 13.55 25.38 -14.09
CA VAL A 28 14.31 24.22 -14.57
C VAL A 28 13.35 23.44 -15.45
N ALA A 29 13.49 23.60 -16.76
CA ALA A 29 12.76 22.81 -17.73
C ALA A 29 13.00 21.32 -17.40
N PRO A 30 11.99 20.46 -17.51
CA PRO A 30 12.17 19.03 -17.31
C PRO A 30 13.28 18.56 -18.26
N PRO A 31 14.14 17.64 -17.84
CA PRO A 31 15.21 17.14 -18.68
C PRO A 31 14.61 16.67 -20.00
N LYS A 32 15.03 17.27 -21.10
CA LYS A 32 14.68 16.82 -22.44
C LYS A 32 15.07 15.36 -22.50
N LYS A 33 14.13 14.47 -22.88
CA LYS A 33 14.44 13.08 -23.21
C LYS A 33 15.67 13.13 -24.11
N SER A 34 16.76 12.47 -23.66
CA SER A 34 17.95 12.33 -24.49
C SER A 34 17.53 11.73 -25.82
N PRO A 35 17.96 12.27 -26.95
CA PRO A 35 17.79 11.57 -28.24
C PRO A 35 18.49 10.22 -28.06
N SER A 36 17.84 9.12 -28.45
CA SER A 36 18.45 7.82 -28.55
C SER A 36 19.75 7.96 -29.32
N GLU A 37 20.90 7.80 -28.66
CA GLU A 37 22.17 7.66 -29.34
C GLU A 37 22.14 6.33 -30.10
N THR A 38 21.86 6.43 -31.38
CA THR A 38 22.06 5.33 -32.33
C THR A 38 23.56 5.06 -32.41
N VAL A 39 24.06 4.11 -31.65
CA VAL A 39 25.41 3.57 -31.84
C VAL A 39 25.39 2.78 -33.13
N ARG A 40 25.76 3.43 -34.25
CA ARG A 40 26.01 2.76 -35.52
C ARG A 40 27.26 1.89 -35.36
N ARG A 41 27.08 0.60 -35.27
CA ARG A 41 28.15 -0.36 -35.54
C ARG A 41 28.05 -0.72 -37.02
N GLU A 42 29.03 -0.32 -37.81
CA GLU A 42 29.14 -0.71 -39.22
C GLU A 42 29.24 -2.24 -39.29
N GLY A 43 28.28 -2.88 -39.99
CA GLY A 43 28.38 -4.28 -40.40
C GLY A 43 27.65 -5.31 -39.53
N ALA A 44 26.78 -4.93 -38.60
CA ALA A 44 25.88 -5.86 -37.90
C ALA A 44 24.43 -5.62 -38.34
N ASP A 45 23.68 -6.69 -38.56
CA ASP A 45 22.24 -6.60 -38.78
C ASP A 45 21.62 -5.72 -37.70
N GLU A 46 20.72 -4.81 -38.11
CA GLU A 46 20.00 -3.90 -37.19
C GLU A 46 19.22 -4.74 -36.19
N VAL A 47 19.80 -4.97 -35.01
CA VAL A 47 19.06 -5.57 -33.90
C VAL A 47 18.06 -4.51 -33.43
N THR A 48 16.81 -4.70 -33.77
CA THR A 48 15.72 -3.86 -33.24
C THR A 48 15.66 -4.07 -31.74
N VAL A 49 16.27 -3.17 -30.99
CA VAL A 49 16.16 -3.16 -29.53
C VAL A 49 14.74 -2.73 -29.17
N ILE A 50 13.99 -3.61 -28.51
CA ILE A 50 12.69 -3.24 -27.96
C ILE A 50 12.94 -2.26 -26.82
N GLU A 51 12.82 -0.96 -27.11
CA GLU A 51 13.09 0.09 -26.13
C GLU A 51 12.06 0.17 -25.01
N ASP A 52 10.82 -0.28 -25.28
CA ASP A 52 9.71 -0.15 -24.34
C ASP A 52 8.79 -1.37 -24.34
N PHE A 53 8.47 -1.86 -23.16
CA PHE A 53 7.51 -2.93 -22.96
C PHE A 53 6.09 -2.40 -22.80
N HIS A 54 5.11 -3.00 -23.50
CA HIS A 54 3.72 -2.52 -23.50
C HIS A 54 3.12 -2.29 -22.10
N ARG A 55 3.40 -3.19 -21.16
CA ARG A 55 2.89 -3.06 -19.77
C ARG A 55 3.54 -1.91 -19.02
N ILE A 56 4.83 -1.66 -19.26
CA ILE A 56 5.59 -0.58 -18.59
C ILE A 56 5.18 0.79 -19.14
N LYS A 57 4.90 0.91 -20.45
CA LYS A 57 4.40 2.16 -21.06
C LYS A 57 3.11 2.69 -20.44
N ARG A 58 2.32 1.82 -19.82
CA ARG A 58 1.05 2.19 -19.17
C ARG A 58 1.23 2.75 -17.77
N LEU A 59 2.42 2.60 -17.18
CA LEU A 59 2.69 3.10 -15.83
C LEU A 59 3.04 4.58 -15.89
N PRO A 60 2.46 5.39 -15.00
CA PRO A 60 2.93 6.76 -14.80
C PRO A 60 4.36 6.75 -14.24
N PRO A 61 5.10 7.85 -14.36
CA PRO A 61 6.41 8.00 -13.74
C PRO A 61 6.35 7.68 -12.25
N TYR A 62 7.37 6.98 -11.75
CA TYR A 62 7.44 6.65 -10.33
C TYR A 62 7.93 7.86 -9.53
N VAL A 63 7.00 8.61 -8.97
CA VAL A 63 7.21 9.92 -8.30
C VAL A 63 8.35 9.86 -7.27
N PHE A 64 8.47 8.77 -6.50
CA PHE A 64 9.55 8.66 -5.51
C PHE A 64 10.95 8.62 -6.13
N ALA A 65 11.11 8.06 -7.33
CA ALA A 65 12.39 8.08 -8.04
C ALA A 65 12.76 9.51 -8.46
N GLU A 66 11.81 10.27 -8.98
CA GLU A 66 12.02 11.66 -9.38
C GLU A 66 12.35 12.55 -8.17
N VAL A 67 11.57 12.45 -7.10
CA VAL A 67 11.81 13.21 -5.86
C VAL A 67 13.17 12.86 -5.26
N ASN A 68 13.57 11.58 -5.25
CA ASN A 68 14.89 11.18 -4.75
C ASN A 68 16.02 11.73 -5.62
N ALA A 69 15.86 11.76 -6.94
CA ALA A 69 16.83 12.36 -7.84
C ALA A 69 16.97 13.87 -7.60
N LEU A 70 15.86 14.59 -7.44
CA LEU A 70 15.86 16.02 -7.11
C LEU A 70 16.56 16.30 -5.78
N LYS A 71 16.24 15.52 -4.72
CA LYS A 71 16.91 15.64 -3.42
C LYS A 71 18.40 15.38 -3.51
N ALA A 72 18.81 14.36 -4.27
CA ALA A 72 20.23 14.04 -4.47
C ALA A 72 20.97 15.18 -5.19
N ALA A 73 20.37 15.72 -6.24
CA ALA A 73 20.94 16.86 -6.99
C ALA A 73 21.06 18.12 -6.11
N ALA A 74 20.04 18.44 -5.32
CA ALA A 74 20.05 19.59 -4.44
C ALA A 74 21.11 19.45 -3.33
N ARG A 75 21.24 18.25 -2.71
CA ARG A 75 22.33 17.99 -1.73
C ARG A 75 23.72 18.09 -2.35
N ALA A 76 23.90 17.60 -3.57
CA ALA A 76 25.16 17.74 -4.30
C ALA A 76 25.50 19.21 -4.59
N GLY A 77 24.49 20.07 -4.73
CA GLY A 77 24.62 21.53 -4.85
C GLY A 77 24.84 22.25 -3.51
N GLY A 78 24.97 21.53 -2.38
CA GLY A 78 25.21 22.10 -1.05
C GLY A 78 23.93 22.53 -0.30
N ALA A 79 22.73 22.18 -0.76
CA ALA A 79 21.50 22.50 -0.07
C ALA A 79 21.33 21.64 1.19
N ASP A 80 21.01 22.27 2.31
CA ASP A 80 20.59 21.59 3.54
C ASP A 80 19.09 21.24 3.44
N ILE A 81 18.80 19.95 3.20
CA ILE A 81 17.44 19.48 2.96
C ILE A 81 16.92 18.73 4.16
N ILE A 82 15.84 19.24 4.75
CA ILE A 82 15.00 18.54 5.72
C ILE A 82 13.93 17.77 4.93
N ASP A 83 14.02 16.44 4.94
CA ASP A 83 13.14 15.56 4.16
C ASP A 83 11.93 15.11 5.00
N LEU A 84 10.78 15.73 4.77
CA LEU A 84 9.49 15.33 5.36
C LEU A 84 8.60 14.54 4.37
N GLY A 85 9.14 14.18 3.21
CA GLY A 85 8.36 13.58 2.12
C GLY A 85 8.19 12.05 2.22
N MET A 86 8.90 11.38 3.11
CA MET A 86 8.82 9.92 3.23
C MET A 86 8.64 9.48 4.68
N GLY A 87 7.45 8.98 5.00
CA GLY A 87 7.08 8.45 6.31
C GLY A 87 7.65 7.04 6.55
N ASN A 88 8.97 6.89 6.65
CA ASN A 88 9.56 5.64 7.08
C ASN A 88 9.60 5.55 8.62
N PRO A 89 9.47 4.33 9.20
CA PRO A 89 9.79 4.15 10.60
C PRO A 89 11.24 4.57 10.88
N ASP A 90 11.41 5.45 11.86
CA ASP A 90 12.71 5.99 12.29
C ASP A 90 13.24 5.29 13.56
N MET A 91 12.39 4.56 14.25
CA MET A 91 12.77 3.76 15.40
C MET A 91 13.48 2.47 14.97
N GLN A 92 14.39 2.01 15.80
CA GLN A 92 15.04 0.72 15.58
C GLN A 92 14.05 -0.44 15.78
N THR A 93 14.29 -1.55 15.08
CA THR A 93 13.60 -2.81 15.36
C THR A 93 13.80 -3.20 16.83
N PRO A 94 12.75 -3.60 17.58
CA PRO A 94 12.86 -3.97 18.98
C PRO A 94 13.95 -5.01 19.24
N GLN A 95 14.79 -4.79 20.26
CA GLN A 95 16.01 -5.57 20.49
C GLN A 95 15.75 -7.07 20.62
N HIS A 96 14.66 -7.49 21.28
CA HIS A 96 14.31 -8.89 21.41
C HIS A 96 14.05 -9.61 20.08
N ILE A 97 13.62 -8.88 19.03
CA ILE A 97 13.45 -9.41 17.67
C ILE A 97 14.82 -9.59 17.01
N VAL A 98 15.71 -8.61 17.17
CA VAL A 98 17.10 -8.67 16.67
C VAL A 98 17.85 -9.83 17.33
N ASP A 99 17.75 -9.96 18.66
CA ASP A 99 18.39 -11.04 19.41
C ASP A 99 17.90 -12.40 18.94
N LYS A 100 16.60 -12.53 18.67
CA LYS A 100 16.02 -13.78 18.15
C LYS A 100 16.49 -14.13 16.75
N LEU A 101 16.72 -13.13 15.90
CA LEU A 101 17.34 -13.33 14.59
C LEU A 101 18.77 -13.84 14.74
N VAL A 102 19.58 -13.19 15.57
CA VAL A 102 20.99 -13.57 15.83
C VAL A 102 21.07 -15.01 16.38
N GLU A 103 20.25 -15.34 17.38
CA GLU A 103 20.13 -16.70 17.90
C GLU A 103 19.77 -17.70 16.80
N THR A 104 18.84 -17.31 15.91
CA THR A 104 18.31 -18.22 14.91
C THR A 104 19.28 -18.44 13.76
N VAL A 105 19.92 -17.37 13.25
CA VAL A 105 20.84 -17.45 12.10
C VAL A 105 22.08 -18.30 12.41
N SER A 106 22.44 -18.44 13.69
CA SER A 106 23.56 -19.29 14.12
C SER A 106 23.25 -20.80 14.08
N LYS A 107 22.00 -21.21 13.82
CA LYS A 107 21.61 -22.61 13.80
C LYS A 107 21.85 -23.25 12.42
N PRO A 108 22.46 -24.43 12.32
CA PRO A 108 22.93 -24.99 11.03
C PRO A 108 21.79 -25.38 10.05
N ARG A 109 20.54 -25.47 10.53
CA ARG A 109 19.41 -25.94 9.71
C ARG A 109 18.47 -24.86 9.21
N VAL A 110 18.77 -23.58 9.46
CA VAL A 110 17.87 -22.46 9.10
C VAL A 110 18.14 -21.86 7.72
N HIS A 111 19.24 -22.23 7.06
CA HIS A 111 19.67 -21.70 5.76
C HIS A 111 19.14 -22.51 4.56
N ARG A 112 18.04 -23.22 4.74
CA ARG A 112 17.40 -24.00 3.67
C ARG A 112 16.35 -23.15 2.95
N TYR A 113 15.89 -23.63 1.80
CA TYR A 113 14.73 -23.04 1.15
C TYR A 113 13.55 -22.96 2.12
N SER A 114 12.88 -21.83 2.14
CA SER A 114 11.66 -21.64 2.94
C SER A 114 10.49 -22.39 2.30
N ALA A 115 9.47 -22.71 3.13
CA ALA A 115 8.19 -23.13 2.59
C ALA A 115 7.51 -21.94 1.87
N SER A 116 6.94 -22.18 0.68
CA SER A 116 6.33 -21.12 -0.16
C SER A 116 5.27 -20.29 0.55
N LYS A 117 4.47 -20.91 1.44
CA LYS A 117 3.45 -20.21 2.26
C LYS A 117 4.01 -19.60 3.55
N GLY A 118 5.32 -19.73 3.80
CA GLY A 118 5.93 -19.42 5.09
C GLY A 118 5.92 -20.61 6.05
N ILE A 119 6.86 -20.63 7.01
CA ILE A 119 6.96 -21.74 7.98
C ILE A 119 5.73 -21.79 8.88
N PRO A 120 5.30 -22.99 9.31
CA PRO A 120 4.07 -23.15 10.12
C PRO A 120 4.08 -22.33 11.41
N GLY A 121 5.24 -22.17 12.07
CA GLY A 121 5.37 -21.32 13.26
C GLY A 121 5.02 -19.87 13.02
N LEU A 122 5.46 -19.31 11.88
CA LEU A 122 5.18 -17.93 11.50
C LEU A 122 3.68 -17.72 11.20
N ARG A 123 3.06 -18.66 10.45
CA ARG A 123 1.62 -18.60 10.14
C ARG A 123 0.75 -18.74 11.41
N ARG A 124 1.13 -19.63 12.35
CA ARG A 124 0.44 -19.72 13.65
C ARG A 124 0.59 -18.44 14.48
N ALA A 125 1.76 -17.80 14.45
CA ALA A 125 1.95 -16.53 15.15
C ALA A 125 1.05 -15.42 14.58
N GLN A 126 0.89 -15.38 13.26
CA GLN A 126 -0.03 -14.44 12.60
C GLN A 126 -1.49 -14.74 12.94
N ALA A 127 -1.91 -16.01 12.96
CA ALA A 127 -3.25 -16.39 13.40
C ALA A 127 -3.51 -15.97 14.87
N ALA A 128 -2.53 -16.15 15.74
CA ALA A 128 -2.61 -15.73 17.14
C ALA A 128 -2.67 -14.20 17.29
N TYR A 129 -1.97 -13.46 16.42
CA TYR A 129 -2.06 -12.00 16.37
C TYR A 129 -3.48 -11.57 16.02
N TYR A 130 -4.08 -12.09 14.94
CA TYR A 130 -5.45 -11.77 14.53
C TYR A 130 -6.48 -12.13 15.62
N ALA A 131 -6.33 -13.28 16.26
CA ALA A 131 -7.23 -13.69 17.35
C ALA A 131 -7.15 -12.72 18.54
N ARG A 132 -5.94 -12.30 18.92
CA ARG A 132 -5.73 -11.39 20.06
C ARG A 132 -6.14 -9.96 19.75
N ARG A 133 -5.82 -9.47 18.54
CA ARG A 133 -5.95 -8.08 18.18
C ARG A 133 -7.35 -7.73 17.65
N PHE A 134 -7.94 -8.62 16.88
CA PHE A 134 -9.18 -8.39 16.15
C PHE A 134 -10.30 -9.38 16.54
N GLY A 135 -10.02 -10.36 17.38
CA GLY A 135 -10.98 -11.42 17.68
C GLY A 135 -11.23 -12.39 16.51
N VAL A 136 -10.47 -12.29 15.43
CA VAL A 136 -10.65 -13.06 14.20
C VAL A 136 -9.86 -14.38 14.30
N LYS A 137 -10.56 -15.50 14.15
CA LYS A 137 -9.95 -16.84 14.13
C LYS A 137 -9.60 -17.23 12.69
N LEU A 138 -8.31 -17.40 12.41
CA LEU A 138 -7.79 -17.81 11.12
C LEU A 138 -7.24 -19.22 11.17
N ASN A 139 -7.49 -20.01 10.12
CA ASN A 139 -6.81 -21.28 9.92
C ASN A 139 -5.39 -21.00 9.35
N PRO A 140 -4.32 -21.30 10.08
CA PRO A 140 -2.95 -21.03 9.62
C PRO A 140 -2.53 -21.86 8.40
N GLU A 141 -3.25 -22.93 8.06
CA GLU A 141 -2.90 -23.79 6.92
C GLU A 141 -3.55 -23.33 5.60
N THR A 142 -4.73 -22.71 5.66
CA THR A 142 -5.51 -22.37 4.46
C THR A 142 -5.80 -20.88 4.30
N GLN A 143 -5.73 -20.09 5.37
CA GLN A 143 -6.14 -18.68 5.37
C GLN A 143 -5.01 -17.69 5.60
N ILE A 144 -3.75 -18.15 5.58
CA ILE A 144 -2.57 -17.32 5.82
C ILE A 144 -1.45 -17.71 4.87
N VAL A 145 -0.87 -16.71 4.21
CA VAL A 145 0.40 -16.83 3.47
C VAL A 145 1.34 -15.69 3.87
N ALA A 146 2.61 -16.03 4.13
CA ALA A 146 3.66 -15.05 4.35
C ALA A 146 4.15 -14.50 3.01
N THR A 147 4.41 -13.19 2.96
CA THR A 147 4.84 -12.47 1.75
C THR A 147 6.11 -11.66 2.02
N LEU A 148 6.81 -11.26 0.98
CA LEU A 148 7.99 -10.39 1.07
C LEU A 148 7.60 -8.91 1.28
N GLY A 149 6.79 -8.67 2.32
CA GLY A 149 6.11 -7.42 2.62
C GLY A 149 4.72 -7.37 1.97
N SER A 150 3.82 -6.52 2.50
CA SER A 150 2.45 -6.37 2.00
C SER A 150 2.40 -5.97 0.52
N LYS A 151 3.34 -5.14 0.07
CA LYS A 151 3.41 -4.66 -1.32
C LYS A 151 3.56 -5.81 -2.32
N GLU A 152 4.42 -6.78 -2.05
CA GLU A 152 4.63 -7.95 -2.91
C GLU A 152 3.40 -8.87 -2.86
N GLY A 153 2.86 -9.13 -1.66
CA GLY A 153 1.63 -9.89 -1.50
C GLY A 153 0.46 -9.28 -2.28
N PHE A 154 0.33 -7.95 -2.25
CA PHE A 154 -0.70 -7.25 -3.01
C PHE A 154 -0.50 -7.37 -4.52
N ALA A 155 0.76 -7.24 -5.01
CA ALA A 155 1.08 -7.39 -6.42
C ALA A 155 0.81 -8.80 -6.94
N ASN A 156 1.17 -9.82 -6.17
CA ASN A 156 0.89 -11.22 -6.51
C ASN A 156 -0.61 -11.51 -6.52
N MET A 157 -1.35 -10.98 -5.54
CA MET A 157 -2.81 -11.10 -5.52
C MET A 157 -3.44 -10.45 -6.75
N ALA A 158 -2.97 -9.26 -7.14
CA ALA A 158 -3.45 -8.60 -8.35
C ALA A 158 -3.25 -9.48 -9.59
N GLN A 159 -2.08 -10.11 -9.73
CA GLN A 159 -1.81 -11.04 -10.84
C GLN A 159 -2.66 -12.31 -10.80
N ALA A 160 -2.93 -12.83 -9.59
CA ALA A 160 -3.68 -14.08 -9.42
C ALA A 160 -5.16 -13.94 -9.73
N ILE A 161 -5.78 -12.80 -9.41
CA ILE A 161 -7.24 -12.63 -9.50
C ILE A 161 -7.71 -11.88 -10.74
N THR A 162 -6.80 -11.28 -11.53
CA THR A 162 -7.20 -10.47 -12.68
C THR A 162 -6.74 -11.03 -14.02
N ALA A 163 -7.60 -10.86 -15.02
CA ALA A 163 -7.28 -11.04 -16.42
C ALA A 163 -7.19 -9.68 -17.15
N PRO A 164 -6.56 -9.62 -18.33
CA PRO A 164 -6.57 -8.43 -19.15
C PRO A 164 -8.00 -7.93 -19.43
N GLY A 165 -8.26 -6.65 -19.14
CA GLY A 165 -9.56 -6.03 -19.34
C GLY A 165 -10.48 -6.03 -18.13
N ASP A 166 -10.19 -6.79 -17.08
CA ASP A 166 -10.92 -6.69 -15.81
C ASP A 166 -10.83 -5.27 -15.22
N VAL A 167 -11.86 -4.87 -14.51
CA VAL A 167 -11.93 -3.55 -13.88
C VAL A 167 -11.83 -3.69 -12.36
N ILE A 168 -10.93 -2.89 -11.78
CA ILE A 168 -10.71 -2.81 -10.33
C ILE A 168 -11.05 -1.40 -9.85
N LEU A 169 -11.73 -1.30 -8.72
CA LEU A 169 -12.06 -0.04 -8.07
C LEU A 169 -11.00 0.27 -7.00
N THR A 170 -10.40 1.46 -7.09
CA THR A 170 -9.39 1.91 -6.12
C THR A 170 -9.75 3.29 -5.56
N PRO A 171 -9.42 3.56 -4.29
CA PRO A 171 -9.52 4.92 -3.77
C PRO A 171 -8.58 5.88 -4.51
N ASN A 172 -8.90 7.17 -4.50
CA ASN A 172 -8.04 8.23 -5.01
C ASN A 172 -8.02 9.42 -4.03
N PRO A 173 -6.83 9.78 -3.53
CA PRO A 173 -5.52 9.18 -3.79
C PRO A 173 -5.34 7.82 -3.13
N THR A 174 -4.39 7.01 -3.64
CA THR A 174 -4.06 5.69 -3.10
C THR A 174 -2.55 5.43 -3.15
N TYR A 175 -2.11 4.40 -2.42
CA TYR A 175 -0.72 3.96 -2.50
C TYR A 175 -0.44 3.29 -3.85
N PRO A 176 0.69 3.58 -4.53
CA PRO A 176 0.93 3.17 -5.92
C PRO A 176 0.72 1.69 -6.24
N ILE A 177 0.96 0.77 -5.31
CA ILE A 177 0.78 -0.66 -5.58
C ILE A 177 -0.69 -1.04 -5.82
N HIS A 178 -1.63 -0.29 -5.23
CA HIS A 178 -3.07 -0.52 -5.39
C HIS A 178 -3.54 -0.26 -6.83
N GLU A 179 -2.73 0.43 -7.59
CA GLU A 179 -2.96 0.71 -9.00
C GLU A 179 -1.99 -0.09 -9.88
N PHE A 180 -0.69 0.04 -9.64
CA PHE A 180 0.34 -0.51 -10.53
C PHE A 180 0.32 -2.04 -10.57
N GLY A 181 -0.02 -2.72 -9.47
CA GLY A 181 -0.17 -4.17 -9.46
C GLY A 181 -1.17 -4.65 -10.50
N PHE A 182 -2.32 -3.98 -10.60
CA PHE A 182 -3.37 -4.31 -11.56
C PHE A 182 -3.03 -3.88 -12.98
N LEU A 183 -2.45 -2.69 -13.17
CA LEU A 183 -2.04 -2.20 -14.49
C LEU A 183 -1.00 -3.15 -15.14
N ILE A 184 -0.02 -3.61 -14.37
CA ILE A 184 0.98 -4.58 -14.83
C ILE A 184 0.32 -5.92 -15.20
N SER A 185 -0.71 -6.34 -14.48
CA SER A 185 -1.47 -7.56 -14.78
C SER A 185 -2.36 -7.42 -16.02
N GLY A 186 -2.55 -6.20 -16.54
CA GLY A 186 -3.37 -5.91 -17.71
C GLY A 186 -4.80 -5.51 -17.40
N ALA A 187 -5.16 -5.40 -16.12
CA ALA A 187 -6.46 -4.88 -15.71
C ALA A 187 -6.56 -3.36 -15.91
N SER A 188 -7.78 -2.86 -15.89
CA SER A 188 -8.11 -1.44 -15.86
C SER A 188 -8.43 -1.02 -14.43
N VAL A 189 -7.91 0.14 -14.02
CA VAL A 189 -8.17 0.70 -12.69
C VAL A 189 -9.10 1.88 -12.82
N ARG A 190 -10.19 1.86 -12.04
CA ARG A 190 -11.11 2.99 -11.91
C ARG A 190 -10.95 3.62 -10.54
N HIS A 191 -10.48 4.84 -10.53
CA HIS A 191 -10.31 5.63 -9.33
C HIS A 191 -11.63 6.21 -8.83
N LEU A 192 -11.86 6.12 -7.52
CA LEU A 192 -13.04 6.63 -6.86
C LEU A 192 -12.66 7.67 -5.80
N PRO A 193 -13.41 8.77 -5.66
CA PRO A 193 -13.12 9.77 -4.65
C PRO A 193 -13.28 9.19 -3.25
N THR A 194 -12.41 9.62 -2.33
CA THR A 194 -12.38 9.19 -0.93
C THR A 194 -12.39 10.39 0.02
N SER A 195 -13.22 11.38 -0.25
CA SER A 195 -13.39 12.52 0.66
C SER A 195 -14.03 12.08 2.00
N ASN A 196 -14.90 11.08 1.95
CA ASN A 196 -15.44 10.37 3.13
C ASN A 196 -15.89 8.95 2.74
N GLY A 197 -16.19 8.12 3.76
CA GLY A 197 -16.58 6.71 3.55
C GLY A 197 -17.85 6.53 2.75
N ASP A 198 -18.89 7.31 3.06
CA ASP A 198 -20.22 7.22 2.41
C ASP A 198 -20.13 7.57 0.93
N GLU A 199 -19.37 8.62 0.60
CA GLU A 199 -19.15 9.01 -0.79
C GLU A 199 -18.40 7.93 -1.56
N PHE A 200 -17.39 7.30 -0.93
CA PHE A 200 -16.68 6.21 -1.54
C PHE A 200 -17.59 5.02 -1.85
N LEU A 201 -18.39 4.54 -0.90
CA LEU A 201 -19.30 3.41 -1.11
C LEU A 201 -20.41 3.74 -2.14
N ALA A 202 -20.92 4.96 -2.13
CA ALA A 202 -21.86 5.42 -3.15
C ALA A 202 -21.20 5.44 -4.55
N ALA A 203 -19.91 5.81 -4.64
CA ALA A 203 -19.15 5.79 -5.89
C ALA A 203 -18.89 4.34 -6.36
N VAL A 204 -18.58 3.40 -5.45
CA VAL A 204 -18.48 1.96 -5.75
C VAL A 204 -19.78 1.45 -6.36
N SER A 205 -20.92 1.71 -5.72
CA SER A 205 -22.23 1.30 -6.21
C SER A 205 -22.53 1.88 -7.60
N ARG A 206 -22.27 3.17 -7.82
CA ARG A 206 -22.42 3.79 -9.16
C ARG A 206 -21.52 3.14 -10.21
N ALA A 207 -20.25 2.86 -9.83
CA ALA A 207 -19.32 2.22 -10.74
C ALA A 207 -19.78 0.83 -11.15
N CYS A 208 -20.29 0.01 -10.23
CA CYS A 208 -20.81 -1.33 -10.53
C CYS A 208 -21.98 -1.30 -11.50
N ARG A 209 -22.82 -0.25 -11.46
CA ARG A 209 -23.97 -0.10 -12.36
C ARG A 209 -23.63 0.43 -13.74
N HIS A 210 -22.56 1.20 -13.86
CA HIS A 210 -22.27 1.98 -15.09
C HIS A 210 -20.95 1.65 -15.77
N THR A 211 -20.16 0.70 -15.24
CA THR A 211 -18.88 0.29 -15.85
C THR A 211 -19.04 -1.03 -16.60
N VAL A 212 -18.50 -1.08 -17.81
CA VAL A 212 -18.48 -2.28 -18.64
C VAL A 212 -17.04 -2.57 -19.04
N PRO A 213 -16.50 -3.75 -18.74
CA PRO A 213 -17.12 -4.82 -17.95
C PRO A 213 -17.34 -4.41 -16.49
N LYS A 214 -18.24 -5.12 -15.79
CA LYS A 214 -18.51 -4.87 -14.36
C LYS A 214 -17.23 -5.07 -13.54
N PRO A 215 -16.94 -4.19 -12.56
CA PRO A 215 -15.78 -4.37 -11.67
C PRO A 215 -15.81 -5.69 -10.92
N ILE A 216 -14.66 -6.32 -10.71
CA ILE A 216 -14.53 -7.61 -10.01
C ILE A 216 -14.01 -7.48 -8.59
N ALA A 217 -13.33 -6.38 -8.27
CA ALA A 217 -12.77 -6.16 -6.94
C ALA A 217 -12.75 -4.67 -6.58
N MET A 218 -12.73 -4.40 -5.29
CA MET A 218 -12.42 -3.08 -4.73
C MET A 218 -11.28 -3.15 -3.73
N VAL A 219 -10.46 -2.10 -3.71
CA VAL A 219 -9.37 -1.92 -2.77
C VAL A 219 -9.82 -1.02 -1.63
N LEU A 220 -9.50 -1.44 -0.39
CA LEU A 220 -9.65 -0.65 0.82
C LEU A 220 -8.28 -0.45 1.45
N ASN A 221 -7.95 0.77 1.84
CA ASN A 221 -6.68 1.09 2.50
C ASN A 221 -6.94 2.04 3.67
N PHE A 222 -7.14 1.49 4.86
CA PHE A 222 -7.41 2.25 6.07
C PHE A 222 -6.69 1.61 7.28
N PRO A 223 -5.85 2.36 8.02
CA PRO A 223 -5.46 3.75 7.79
C PRO A 223 -4.76 3.95 6.45
N SER A 224 -5.12 5.04 5.77
CA SER A 224 -4.77 5.24 4.36
C SER A 224 -3.37 5.85 4.18
N ASN A 225 -2.65 5.37 3.20
CA ASN A 225 -1.53 6.06 2.60
C ASN A 225 -1.98 6.58 1.21
N PRO A 226 -2.04 7.93 0.96
CA PRO A 226 -1.33 8.99 1.71
C PRO A 226 -2.20 9.83 2.66
N THR A 227 -3.51 9.59 2.79
CA THR A 227 -4.44 10.57 3.39
C THR A 227 -4.56 10.47 4.92
N ALA A 228 -4.03 9.41 5.54
CA ALA A 228 -4.20 9.08 6.95
C ALA A 228 -5.68 8.87 7.38
N MET A 229 -6.61 8.78 6.45
CA MET A 229 -8.01 8.47 6.76
C MET A 229 -8.12 7.09 7.40
N THR A 230 -9.01 6.97 8.36
CA THR A 230 -9.35 5.73 9.05
C THR A 230 -10.75 5.25 8.66
N ALA A 231 -11.05 3.99 8.92
CA ALA A 231 -12.37 3.41 8.75
C ALA A 231 -12.94 2.94 10.08
N THR A 232 -14.25 2.98 10.21
CA THR A 232 -14.98 2.38 11.32
C THR A 232 -15.41 0.95 11.00
N ARG A 233 -15.85 0.20 12.02
CA ARG A 233 -16.48 -1.12 11.79
C ARG A 233 -17.76 -1.02 10.98
N ASP A 234 -18.53 0.05 11.17
CA ASP A 234 -19.80 0.27 10.44
C ASP A 234 -19.49 0.50 8.95
N PHE A 235 -18.48 1.29 8.61
CA PHE A 235 -18.03 1.44 7.24
C PHE A 235 -17.65 0.09 6.62
N TYR A 236 -16.89 -0.75 7.33
CA TYR A 236 -16.53 -2.07 6.82
C TYR A 236 -17.77 -3.00 6.70
N ALA A 237 -18.74 -2.89 7.60
CA ALA A 237 -19.99 -3.65 7.48
C ALA A 237 -20.76 -3.29 6.20
N GLU A 238 -20.89 -2.01 5.91
CA GLU A 238 -21.51 -1.52 4.67
C GLU A 238 -20.69 -1.93 3.43
N ALA A 239 -19.37 -1.82 3.47
CA ALA A 239 -18.50 -2.23 2.39
C ALA A 239 -18.62 -3.73 2.08
N VAL A 240 -18.66 -4.59 3.10
CA VAL A 240 -18.84 -6.04 2.95
C VAL A 240 -20.22 -6.36 2.40
N GLN A 241 -21.27 -5.69 2.88
CA GLN A 241 -22.63 -5.86 2.37
C GLN A 241 -22.71 -5.46 0.89
N LEU A 242 -22.17 -4.32 0.53
CA LEU A 242 -22.13 -3.84 -0.86
C LEU A 242 -21.34 -4.81 -1.75
N ALA A 243 -20.19 -5.28 -1.29
CA ALA A 243 -19.36 -6.23 -2.03
C ALA A 243 -20.11 -7.56 -2.29
N LYS A 244 -20.87 -8.06 -1.31
CA LYS A 244 -21.73 -9.25 -1.49
C LYS A 244 -22.83 -9.01 -2.53
N GLN A 245 -23.50 -7.88 -2.46
CA GLN A 245 -24.57 -7.52 -3.40
C GLN A 245 -24.05 -7.38 -4.82
N GLU A 246 -22.87 -6.80 -4.98
CA GLU A 246 -22.28 -6.51 -6.29
C GLU A 246 -21.36 -7.65 -6.80
N GLY A 247 -21.07 -8.66 -6.00
CA GLY A 247 -20.17 -9.76 -6.37
C GLY A 247 -18.71 -9.33 -6.46
N LEU A 248 -18.28 -8.39 -5.60
CA LEU A 248 -16.91 -7.89 -5.58
C LEU A 248 -16.03 -8.66 -4.60
N ILE A 249 -14.76 -8.83 -4.94
CA ILE A 249 -13.71 -9.19 -4.00
C ILE A 249 -13.26 -7.91 -3.26
N ILE A 250 -13.00 -8.02 -1.96
CA ILE A 250 -12.36 -6.95 -1.18
C ILE A 250 -10.87 -7.27 -1.00
N LEU A 251 -10.01 -6.33 -1.40
CA LEU A 251 -8.59 -6.34 -1.10
C LEU A 251 -8.29 -5.21 -0.11
N SER A 252 -8.06 -5.59 1.14
CA SER A 252 -7.78 -4.65 2.25
C SER A 252 -6.27 -4.55 2.47
N ASP A 253 -5.72 -3.33 2.48
CA ASP A 253 -4.34 -3.06 2.93
C ASP A 253 -4.38 -2.44 4.33
N LEU A 254 -3.98 -3.23 5.32
CA LEU A 254 -3.96 -2.88 6.74
C LEU A 254 -2.52 -2.76 7.25
N ALA A 255 -1.61 -2.20 6.45
CA ALA A 255 -0.20 -2.04 6.82
C ALA A 255 0.01 -1.16 8.06
N TYR A 256 -0.94 -0.29 8.39
CA TYR A 256 -0.86 0.67 9.50
C TYR A 256 -1.75 0.31 10.70
N ALA A 257 -2.08 -0.97 10.87
CA ALA A 257 -2.93 -1.47 11.96
C ALA A 257 -2.48 -1.03 13.36
N GLU A 258 -1.17 -0.89 13.57
CA GLU A 258 -0.58 -0.56 14.86
C GLU A 258 -0.02 0.87 14.93
N ILE A 259 -0.35 1.72 13.95
CA ILE A 259 -0.04 3.14 13.95
C ILE A 259 -1.33 3.90 14.20
N TYR A 260 -1.64 4.14 15.46
CA TYR A 260 -2.84 4.86 15.90
C TYR A 260 -2.55 5.72 17.13
N PHE A 261 -3.43 6.66 17.39
CA PHE A 261 -3.34 7.64 18.46
C PHE A 261 -4.60 7.57 19.33
N ASP A 262 -4.55 8.20 20.49
CA ASP A 262 -5.69 8.37 21.42
C ASP A 262 -6.34 7.05 21.90
N GLY A 263 -5.63 5.94 21.78
CA GLY A 263 -6.09 4.64 22.28
C GLY A 263 -7.16 3.96 21.42
N GLU A 264 -7.43 4.46 20.22
CA GLU A 264 -8.43 3.88 19.29
C GLU A 264 -7.75 3.13 18.13
N PRO A 265 -7.53 1.81 18.27
CA PRO A 265 -6.88 1.02 17.24
C PRO A 265 -7.79 0.78 16.03
N PRO A 266 -7.26 0.89 14.79
CA PRO A 266 -8.01 0.61 13.57
C PRO A 266 -8.59 -0.81 13.56
N PRO A 267 -9.83 -1.01 13.07
CA PRO A 267 -10.42 -2.34 12.88
C PRO A 267 -9.85 -3.05 11.66
N SER A 268 -10.00 -4.37 11.61
CA SER A 268 -9.81 -5.20 10.43
C SER A 268 -11.14 -5.39 9.70
N VAL A 269 -11.11 -5.43 8.36
CA VAL A 269 -12.31 -5.78 7.57
C VAL A 269 -12.79 -7.20 7.92
N LEU A 270 -11.89 -8.09 8.33
CA LEU A 270 -12.19 -9.48 8.68
C LEU A 270 -12.97 -9.62 10.01
N GLU A 271 -13.11 -8.55 10.79
CA GLU A 271 -13.98 -8.53 11.98
C GLU A 271 -15.47 -8.56 11.59
N VAL A 272 -15.78 -8.17 10.35
CA VAL A 272 -17.17 -8.11 9.86
C VAL A 272 -17.67 -9.51 9.50
N PRO A 273 -18.85 -9.92 10.00
CA PRO A 273 -19.44 -11.19 9.62
C PRO A 273 -19.62 -11.34 8.11
N GLY A 274 -19.07 -12.41 7.56
CA GLY A 274 -19.13 -12.73 6.13
C GLY A 274 -18.06 -12.04 5.28
N ALA A 275 -17.16 -11.23 5.84
CA ALA A 275 -15.99 -10.72 5.13
C ALA A 275 -15.07 -11.86 4.68
N MET A 276 -14.95 -12.91 5.48
CA MET A 276 -14.13 -14.10 5.17
C MET A 276 -14.55 -14.81 3.87
N ASP A 277 -15.76 -14.59 3.39
CA ASP A 277 -16.26 -15.22 2.14
C ASP A 277 -15.69 -14.54 0.87
N LEU A 278 -15.21 -13.29 0.99
CA LEU A 278 -14.90 -12.45 -0.18
C LEU A 278 -13.69 -11.51 0.00
N ALA A 279 -13.06 -11.48 1.18
CA ALA A 279 -11.99 -10.55 1.47
C ALA A 279 -10.63 -11.23 1.67
N VAL A 280 -9.59 -10.55 1.22
CA VAL A 280 -8.19 -10.76 1.63
C VAL A 280 -7.66 -9.46 2.19
N GLU A 281 -6.98 -9.57 3.33
CA GLU A 281 -6.31 -8.45 3.98
C GLU A 281 -4.81 -8.66 3.98
N VAL A 282 -4.04 -7.65 3.58
CA VAL A 282 -2.58 -7.68 3.66
C VAL A 282 -2.09 -6.85 4.83
N THR A 283 -1.10 -7.39 5.54
CA THR A 283 -0.46 -6.74 6.69
C THR A 283 1.05 -6.71 6.52
N SER A 284 1.72 -5.84 7.26
CA SER A 284 3.17 -5.63 7.15
C SER A 284 3.82 -5.51 8.52
N LEU A 285 4.90 -6.24 8.75
CA LEU A 285 5.73 -6.04 9.94
C LEU A 285 6.61 -4.78 9.84
N SER A 286 6.72 -4.19 8.64
CA SER A 286 7.55 -3.00 8.39
C SER A 286 7.15 -1.82 9.27
N LYS A 287 5.84 -1.62 9.49
CA LYS A 287 5.30 -0.50 10.27
C LYS A 287 5.07 -0.89 11.73
N THR A 288 4.50 -2.07 11.95
CA THR A 288 4.16 -2.59 13.27
C THR A 288 5.38 -2.73 14.20
N TYR A 289 6.52 -3.17 13.66
CA TYR A 289 7.72 -3.48 14.45
C TYR A 289 8.99 -2.76 13.96
N SER A 290 8.86 -1.69 13.19
CA SER A 290 10.01 -1.00 12.59
C SER A 290 10.95 -1.96 11.84
N MET A 291 10.39 -2.82 11.00
CA MET A 291 11.10 -3.88 10.27
C MET A 291 11.04 -3.70 8.73
N PRO A 292 11.19 -2.48 8.16
CA PRO A 292 10.99 -2.30 6.72
C PRO A 292 12.00 -3.08 5.86
N GLY A 293 13.23 -3.22 6.32
CA GLY A 293 14.30 -3.96 5.64
C GLY A 293 14.17 -5.47 5.67
N TRP A 294 13.38 -6.03 6.61
CA TRP A 294 13.23 -7.47 6.80
C TRP A 294 12.33 -8.12 5.74
N ARG A 295 11.54 -7.34 5.03
CA ARG A 295 10.65 -7.79 3.96
C ARG A 295 9.69 -8.88 4.38
N ILE A 296 8.95 -8.67 5.46
CA ILE A 296 7.95 -9.63 5.97
C ILE A 296 6.57 -8.97 6.01
N GLY A 297 5.62 -9.63 5.40
CA GLY A 297 4.20 -9.33 5.42
C GLY A 297 3.37 -10.60 5.34
N PHE A 298 2.06 -10.44 5.31
CA PHE A 298 1.12 -11.54 5.21
C PHE A 298 -0.06 -11.12 4.35
N ALA A 299 -0.62 -12.09 3.62
CA ALA A 299 -1.98 -12.02 3.13
C ALA A 299 -2.82 -13.03 3.91
N VAL A 300 -3.96 -12.60 4.41
CA VAL A 300 -4.86 -13.42 5.24
C VAL A 300 -6.31 -13.23 4.80
N GLY A 301 -7.16 -14.24 4.95
CA GLY A 301 -8.58 -14.12 4.62
C GLY A 301 -9.15 -15.33 3.93
N ASN A 302 -9.94 -15.08 2.86
CA ASN A 302 -10.63 -16.13 2.11
C ASN A 302 -9.67 -17.22 1.62
N GLU A 303 -9.95 -18.48 1.93
CA GLU A 303 -9.04 -19.60 1.64
C GLU A 303 -8.83 -19.86 0.14
N ARG A 304 -9.84 -19.58 -0.70
CA ARG A 304 -9.70 -19.72 -2.16
C ARG A 304 -8.80 -18.67 -2.77
N LEU A 305 -8.80 -17.46 -2.18
CA LEU A 305 -7.95 -16.35 -2.62
C LEU A 305 -6.52 -16.49 -2.10
N ILE A 306 -6.35 -17.20 -0.97
CA ILE A 306 -5.03 -17.48 -0.36
C ILE A 306 -4.35 -18.70 -0.98
N ALA A 307 -5.11 -19.61 -1.57
CA ALA A 307 -4.59 -20.85 -2.16
C ALA A 307 -3.70 -20.61 -3.38
#